data_68d6d0ba38c4ecbe257d5d7d427515de
#
_entry.id   68d6d0ba38c4ecbe257d5d7d427515de
#
_cell.length_a   1.000
_cell.length_b   1.000
_cell.length_c   1.000
_cell.angle_alpha   90.00
_cell.angle_beta   90.00
_cell.angle_gamma   90.00
#
_symmetry.space_group_name_H-M   'P 1'
#
loop_
_entity.id
_entity.type
_entity.pdbx_description
1 polymer ?
#
loop_
_entity_poly.entity_id
_entity_poly.type
_entity_poly.pdbx_seq_one_letter_code
_entity_poly.pdbx_strand_id
1 'polypeptide(L)'
;VHRVGYTLNLNGKTTEERTIALDAPLDYNGSATIAIDIPAGTQPGLDNFFVTIVSVNGAPNRNFSPTSGSERYTLSRPVWRKAVVEDLTGMWCPNCPTGIASLEHLNKVASDRVIGLAAHDGDALNAGDYYHVFRKFPGRPKIVLNGAHVVAPYYGNSGTDEQPFGLLADVEKASGAQSAVELKVQAAWTSDHKGIEVRSSTTFRYPVSENKYRLAYVLTAD
;
A
#
# COMPACT_ATOMS: atom_id res chain seq x y z
N VAL A 1 -5.82 27.08 -19.05
CA VAL A 1 -6.77 25.97 -19.27
C VAL A 1 -7.80 26.02 -18.16
N HIS A 2 -9.09 25.91 -18.47
CA HIS A 2 -10.16 25.89 -17.48
C HIS A 2 -11.10 24.67 -17.62
N ARG A 3 -10.98 23.90 -18.72
CA ARG A 3 -11.69 22.62 -18.88
C ARG A 3 -10.93 21.65 -19.77
N VAL A 4 -11.09 20.36 -19.53
CA VAL A 4 -10.53 19.30 -20.36
C VAL A 4 -11.62 18.32 -20.78
N GLY A 5 -11.59 17.88 -22.04
CA GLY A 5 -12.40 16.78 -22.52
C GLY A 5 -11.58 15.49 -22.55
N TYR A 6 -12.17 14.40 -22.13
CA TYR A 6 -11.50 13.10 -22.08
C TYR A 6 -12.40 11.96 -22.54
N THR A 7 -11.79 10.90 -23.00
CA THR A 7 -12.46 9.62 -23.25
C THR A 7 -11.88 8.56 -22.32
N LEU A 8 -12.70 7.58 -21.95
CA LEU A 8 -12.30 6.43 -21.16
C LEU A 8 -12.40 5.18 -22.03
N ASN A 9 -11.31 4.45 -22.18
CA ASN A 9 -11.32 3.13 -22.81
C ASN A 9 -11.25 2.06 -21.72
N LEU A 10 -12.23 1.18 -21.69
CA LEU A 10 -12.32 0.01 -20.80
C LEU A 10 -12.36 -1.25 -21.64
N ASN A 11 -11.32 -2.08 -21.56
CA ASN A 11 -11.24 -3.34 -22.29
C ASN A 11 -11.54 -3.20 -23.79
N GLY A 12 -11.00 -2.16 -24.42
CA GLY A 12 -11.19 -1.89 -25.85
C GLY A 12 -12.46 -1.11 -26.22
N LYS A 13 -13.37 -0.84 -25.27
CA LYS A 13 -14.54 0.00 -25.50
C LYS A 13 -14.28 1.43 -25.05
N THR A 14 -14.32 2.37 -25.99
CA THR A 14 -14.13 3.79 -25.71
C THR A 14 -15.47 4.49 -25.50
N THR A 15 -15.56 5.31 -24.44
CA THR A 15 -16.74 6.15 -24.20
C THR A 15 -16.79 7.34 -25.15
N GLU A 16 -17.94 7.98 -25.21
CA GLU A 16 -18.02 9.35 -25.76
C GLU A 16 -17.17 10.30 -24.93
N GLU A 17 -16.84 11.46 -25.51
CA GLU A 17 -16.11 12.52 -24.81
C GLU A 17 -16.90 13.03 -23.61
N ARG A 18 -16.23 13.14 -22.46
CA ARG A 18 -16.73 13.76 -21.24
C ARG A 18 -15.90 14.97 -20.92
N THR A 19 -16.48 15.97 -20.30
CA THR A 19 -15.78 17.22 -19.98
C THR A 19 -15.72 17.42 -18.46
N ILE A 20 -14.57 17.83 -17.95
CA ILE A 20 -14.35 18.27 -16.57
C ILE A 20 -13.90 19.72 -16.59
N ALA A 21 -14.56 20.57 -15.80
CA ALA A 21 -14.07 21.91 -15.47
C ALA A 21 -12.98 21.79 -14.39
N LEU A 22 -11.97 22.62 -14.48
CA LEU A 22 -10.96 22.75 -13.42
C LEU A 22 -11.47 23.73 -12.36
N ASP A 23 -11.15 23.47 -11.09
CA ASP A 23 -11.53 24.32 -9.96
C ASP A 23 -10.95 25.75 -10.08
N ALA A 24 -9.77 25.85 -10.70
CA ALA A 24 -9.14 27.12 -11.04
C ALA A 24 -8.50 27.05 -12.44
N PRO A 25 -8.41 28.18 -13.15
CA PRO A 25 -7.68 28.25 -14.42
C PRO A 25 -6.22 27.82 -14.25
N LEU A 26 -5.73 26.99 -15.15
CA LEU A 26 -4.36 26.52 -15.18
C LEU A 26 -3.52 27.42 -16.09
N ASP A 27 -2.50 28.06 -15.52
CA ASP A 27 -1.55 28.88 -16.23
C ASP A 27 -0.46 28.08 -16.93
N TYR A 28 0.42 28.76 -17.63
CA TYR A 28 1.57 28.16 -18.29
C TYR A 28 2.47 27.44 -17.26
N ASN A 29 2.87 26.20 -17.56
CA ASN A 29 3.60 25.29 -16.67
C ASN A 29 2.87 24.93 -15.35
N GLY A 30 1.59 25.27 -15.20
CA GLY A 30 0.80 24.84 -14.07
C GLY A 30 0.41 23.36 -14.16
N SER A 31 0.00 22.78 -13.02
CA SER A 31 -0.54 21.41 -12.94
C SER A 31 -1.86 21.41 -12.17
N ALA A 32 -2.75 20.50 -12.53
CA ALA A 32 -3.98 20.24 -11.79
C ALA A 32 -4.23 18.74 -11.70
N THR A 33 -4.82 18.32 -10.58
CA THR A 33 -5.31 16.96 -10.41
C THR A 33 -6.80 16.93 -10.68
N ILE A 34 -7.24 16.04 -11.55
CA ILE A 34 -8.66 15.79 -11.81
C ILE A 34 -9.02 14.37 -11.38
N ALA A 35 -10.20 14.23 -10.75
CA ALA A 35 -10.75 12.93 -10.41
C ALA A 35 -11.62 12.42 -11.55
N ILE A 36 -11.42 11.18 -11.96
CA ILE A 36 -12.22 10.51 -12.99
C ILE A 36 -12.77 9.22 -12.39
N ASP A 37 -14.08 9.09 -12.35
CA ASP A 37 -14.74 7.88 -11.89
C ASP A 37 -14.61 6.76 -12.93
N ILE A 38 -13.97 5.66 -12.53
CA ILE A 38 -13.90 4.45 -13.30
C ILE A 38 -15.04 3.53 -12.86
N PRO A 39 -15.96 3.13 -13.74
CA PRO A 39 -17.07 2.23 -13.39
C PRO A 39 -16.56 0.94 -12.74
N ALA A 40 -17.29 0.44 -11.75
CA ALA A 40 -16.96 -0.86 -11.14
C ALA A 40 -17.06 -2.00 -12.17
N GLY A 41 -16.20 -3.01 -12.02
CA GLY A 41 -16.30 -4.23 -12.83
C GLY A 41 -17.51 -5.06 -12.43
N THR A 42 -18.10 -5.75 -13.40
CA THR A 42 -19.28 -6.60 -13.18
C THR A 42 -18.92 -8.05 -12.85
N GLN A 43 -17.70 -8.46 -13.16
CA GLN A 43 -17.17 -9.81 -12.91
C GLN A 43 -15.80 -9.71 -12.26
N PRO A 44 -15.44 -10.66 -11.37
CA PRO A 44 -14.10 -10.72 -10.82
C PRO A 44 -13.04 -10.85 -11.91
N GLY A 45 -12.02 -10.00 -11.88
CA GLY A 45 -10.98 -10.01 -12.90
C GLY A 45 -10.05 -8.82 -12.83
N LEU A 46 -9.15 -8.78 -13.80
CA LEU A 46 -8.25 -7.67 -14.06
C LEU A 46 -8.66 -7.03 -15.39
N ASP A 47 -9.00 -5.77 -15.36
CA ASP A 47 -9.33 -4.97 -16.54
C ASP A 47 -8.26 -3.90 -16.75
N ASN A 48 -7.92 -3.65 -18.00
CA ASN A 48 -7.11 -2.49 -18.37
C ASN A 48 -8.02 -1.32 -18.71
N PHE A 49 -7.64 -0.13 -18.28
CA PHE A 49 -8.31 1.09 -18.70
C PHE A 49 -7.31 2.17 -19.10
N PHE A 50 -7.76 3.02 -20.02
CA PHE A 50 -6.98 4.14 -20.53
C PHE A 50 -7.83 5.40 -20.50
N VAL A 51 -7.25 6.50 -20.02
CA VAL A 51 -7.82 7.84 -20.08
C VAL A 51 -7.06 8.62 -21.13
N THR A 52 -7.77 9.19 -22.08
CA THR A 52 -7.17 10.03 -23.13
C THR A 52 -7.76 11.44 -23.04
N ILE A 53 -6.93 12.45 -22.89
CA ILE A 53 -7.35 13.84 -23.00
C ILE A 53 -7.48 14.20 -24.49
N VAL A 54 -8.71 14.36 -24.94
CA VAL A 54 -9.04 14.59 -26.36
C VAL A 54 -9.26 16.06 -26.70
N SER A 55 -9.67 16.88 -25.74
CA SER A 55 -9.83 18.32 -25.96
C SER A 55 -9.40 19.17 -24.76
N VAL A 56 -9.02 20.41 -25.03
CA VAL A 56 -8.63 21.42 -24.05
C VAL A 56 -9.38 22.71 -24.40
N ASN A 57 -10.16 23.26 -23.46
CA ASN A 57 -11.04 24.41 -23.67
C ASN A 57 -11.97 24.27 -24.89
N GLY A 58 -12.32 23.04 -25.25
CA GLY A 58 -13.17 22.73 -26.40
C GLY A 58 -12.44 22.66 -27.75
N ALA A 59 -11.13 22.88 -27.78
CA ALA A 59 -10.28 22.65 -28.95
C ALA A 59 -9.61 21.26 -28.88
N PRO A 60 -9.35 20.59 -30.00
CA PRO A 60 -8.67 19.29 -30.01
C PRO A 60 -7.32 19.36 -29.32
N ASN A 61 -7.04 18.38 -28.46
CA ASN A 61 -5.73 18.24 -27.82
C ASN A 61 -4.69 17.80 -28.85
N ARG A 62 -3.56 18.52 -28.90
CA ARG A 62 -2.45 18.27 -29.83
C ARG A 62 -1.21 17.71 -29.13
N ASN A 63 -1.32 17.24 -27.89
CA ASN A 63 -0.21 16.62 -27.18
C ASN A 63 0.14 15.26 -27.81
N PHE A 64 1.43 14.92 -27.82
CA PHE A 64 1.95 13.65 -28.37
C PHE A 64 1.60 12.45 -27.48
N SER A 65 1.41 12.64 -26.18
CA SER A 65 1.11 11.57 -25.22
C SER A 65 -0.10 11.93 -24.35
N PRO A 66 -1.30 12.03 -24.95
CA PRO A 66 -2.49 12.46 -24.21
C PRO A 66 -3.12 11.35 -23.38
N THR A 67 -2.59 10.11 -23.44
CA THR A 67 -3.20 8.90 -22.86
C THR A 67 -2.38 8.41 -21.68
N SER A 68 -3.07 8.09 -20.60
CA SER A 68 -2.54 7.35 -19.44
C SER A 68 -3.36 6.10 -19.22
N GLY A 69 -2.69 5.01 -18.85
CA GLY A 69 -3.33 3.71 -18.59
C GLY A 69 -3.05 3.19 -17.19
N SER A 70 -3.96 2.37 -16.70
CA SER A 70 -3.81 1.63 -15.44
C SER A 70 -4.65 0.37 -15.44
N GLU A 71 -4.55 -0.38 -14.36
CA GLU A 71 -5.28 -1.63 -14.14
C GLU A 71 -6.38 -1.43 -13.09
N ARG A 72 -7.50 -2.11 -13.26
CA ARG A 72 -8.60 -2.19 -12.31
C ARG A 72 -8.82 -3.63 -11.91
N TYR A 73 -8.75 -3.90 -10.61
CA TYR A 73 -9.07 -5.21 -10.06
C TYR A 73 -10.51 -5.22 -9.57
N THR A 74 -11.32 -6.16 -10.09
CA THR A 74 -12.66 -6.45 -9.56
C THR A 74 -12.56 -7.72 -8.73
N LEU A 75 -12.86 -7.63 -7.43
CA LEU A 75 -12.77 -8.75 -6.51
C LEU A 75 -14.12 -9.44 -6.37
N SER A 76 -14.13 -10.77 -6.20
CA SER A 76 -15.37 -11.54 -5.97
C SER A 76 -16.06 -11.17 -4.66
N ARG A 77 -15.30 -10.69 -3.68
CA ARG A 77 -15.76 -10.02 -2.46
C ARG A 77 -14.66 -9.13 -1.90
N PRO A 78 -14.99 -8.10 -1.13
CA PRO A 78 -13.98 -7.30 -0.46
C PRO A 78 -13.21 -8.15 0.58
N VAL A 79 -11.90 -7.97 0.63
CA VAL A 79 -11.01 -8.54 1.64
C VAL A 79 -10.13 -7.41 2.14
N TRP A 80 -10.19 -7.13 3.43
CA TRP A 80 -9.37 -6.13 4.07
C TRP A 80 -8.08 -6.77 4.59
N ARG A 81 -6.99 -6.05 4.51
CA ARG A 81 -5.68 -6.49 5.00
C ARG A 81 -5.29 -5.73 6.25
N LYS A 82 -4.47 -6.36 7.09
CA LYS A 82 -3.74 -5.60 8.11
C LYS A 82 -2.55 -4.89 7.48
N ALA A 83 -2.19 -3.74 8.02
CA ALA A 83 -0.93 -3.10 7.68
C ALA A 83 0.21 -3.81 8.43
N VAL A 84 1.26 -4.15 7.72
CA VAL A 84 2.51 -4.65 8.34
C VAL A 84 3.40 -3.44 8.60
N VAL A 85 3.78 -3.25 9.86
CA VAL A 85 4.65 -2.16 10.32
C VAL A 85 5.94 -2.78 10.82
N GLU A 86 7.02 -2.61 10.07
CA GLU A 86 8.35 -3.14 10.38
C GLU A 86 9.19 -2.00 10.95
N ASP A 87 9.57 -2.09 12.23
CA ASP A 87 10.58 -1.22 12.85
C ASP A 87 11.96 -1.86 12.67
N LEU A 88 12.75 -1.29 11.77
CA LEU A 88 14.13 -1.68 11.60
C LEU A 88 14.96 -0.95 12.66
N THR A 89 15.41 -1.68 13.67
CA THR A 89 15.92 -1.15 14.93
C THR A 89 17.29 -1.75 15.32
N GLY A 90 17.83 -1.34 16.46
CA GLY A 90 19.04 -1.90 17.03
C GLY A 90 19.31 -1.34 18.43
N MET A 91 19.77 -2.20 19.36
CA MET A 91 20.07 -1.83 20.74
C MET A 91 21.17 -0.75 20.86
N TRP A 92 22.03 -0.64 19.86
CA TRP A 92 23.10 0.35 19.76
C TRP A 92 22.62 1.74 19.32
N CYS A 93 21.37 1.87 18.90
CA CYS A 93 20.83 3.07 18.25
C CYS A 93 20.10 3.95 19.27
N PRO A 94 20.58 5.17 19.58
CA PRO A 94 20.00 6.00 20.63
C PRO A 94 18.60 6.53 20.31
N ASN A 95 18.23 6.60 19.04
CA ASN A 95 16.91 7.09 18.58
C ASN A 95 15.90 5.96 18.34
N CYS A 96 16.31 4.70 18.40
CA CYS A 96 15.45 3.56 18.13
C CYS A 96 14.30 3.34 19.14
N PRO A 97 14.35 3.82 20.39
CA PRO A 97 13.19 3.78 21.27
C PRO A 97 11.92 4.43 20.71
N THR A 98 12.04 5.39 19.77
CA THR A 98 10.88 5.99 19.11
C THR A 98 10.12 5.01 18.20
N GLY A 99 10.82 4.09 17.56
CA GLY A 99 10.21 3.02 16.76
C GLY A 99 9.44 2.04 17.63
N ILE A 100 10.06 1.58 18.72
CA ILE A 100 9.42 0.67 19.69
C ILE A 100 8.17 1.33 20.31
N ALA A 101 8.27 2.58 20.76
CA ALA A 101 7.12 3.32 21.29
C ALA A 101 5.98 3.44 20.26
N SER A 102 6.32 3.55 18.97
CA SER A 102 5.34 3.57 17.88
C SER A 102 4.61 2.25 17.76
N LEU A 103 5.32 1.11 17.80
CA LEU A 103 4.71 -0.23 17.74
C LEU A 103 3.83 -0.48 18.97
N GLU A 104 4.28 -0.14 20.17
CA GLU A 104 3.50 -0.25 21.41
C GLU A 104 2.20 0.57 21.34
N HIS A 105 2.29 1.81 20.85
CA HIS A 105 1.11 2.65 20.68
C HIS A 105 0.14 2.06 19.65
N LEU A 106 0.62 1.63 18.48
CA LEU A 106 -0.22 1.00 17.45
C LEU A 106 -0.92 -0.26 17.96
N ASN A 107 -0.23 -1.08 18.77
CA ASN A 107 -0.82 -2.26 19.40
C ASN A 107 -1.96 -1.91 20.37
N LYS A 108 -1.92 -0.74 21.00
CA LYS A 108 -3.01 -0.29 21.89
C LYS A 108 -4.21 0.25 21.12
N VAL A 109 -4.00 0.98 20.02
CA VAL A 109 -5.07 1.74 19.35
C VAL A 109 -5.56 1.11 18.04
N ALA A 110 -4.81 0.17 17.45
CA ALA A 110 -5.07 -0.40 16.13
C ALA A 110 -4.69 -1.88 15.99
N SER A 111 -4.71 -2.67 17.07
CA SER A 111 -4.29 -4.09 17.06
C SER A 111 -5.09 -4.98 16.09
N ASP A 112 -6.31 -4.58 15.77
CA ASP A 112 -7.16 -5.24 14.77
C ASP A 112 -6.71 -4.97 13.32
N ARG A 113 -5.97 -3.88 13.09
CA ARG A 113 -5.57 -3.37 11.76
C ARG A 113 -4.08 -3.42 11.49
N VAL A 114 -3.24 -3.75 12.50
CA VAL A 114 -1.79 -3.73 12.40
C VAL A 114 -1.18 -5.09 12.71
N ILE A 115 -0.02 -5.36 12.11
CA ILE A 115 0.95 -6.37 12.52
C ILE A 115 2.26 -5.63 12.71
N GLY A 116 2.68 -5.45 13.96
CA GLY A 116 3.94 -4.78 14.31
C GLY A 116 5.07 -5.80 14.42
N LEU A 117 6.21 -5.49 13.81
CA LEU A 117 7.42 -6.31 13.85
C LEU A 117 8.61 -5.40 14.19
N ALA A 118 9.43 -5.78 15.17
CA ALA A 118 10.74 -5.16 15.41
C ALA A 118 11.82 -6.08 14.86
N ALA A 119 12.60 -5.60 13.91
CA ALA A 119 13.72 -6.33 13.31
C ALA A 119 15.04 -5.69 13.76
N HIS A 120 15.80 -6.42 14.55
CA HIS A 120 17.07 -5.96 15.11
C HIS A 120 18.24 -6.19 14.14
N ASP A 121 19.12 -5.20 14.04
CA ASP A 121 20.30 -5.20 13.18
C ASP A 121 21.58 -5.04 14.03
N GLY A 122 22.49 -6.00 13.92
CA GLY A 122 23.83 -5.90 14.48
C GLY A 122 23.91 -5.89 16.01
N ASP A 123 22.98 -6.53 16.71
CA ASP A 123 22.95 -6.68 18.16
C ASP A 123 22.61 -8.13 18.58
N ALA A 124 22.38 -8.35 19.89
CA ALA A 124 22.10 -9.68 20.43
C ALA A 124 20.76 -10.28 19.93
N LEU A 125 19.85 -9.45 19.44
CA LEU A 125 18.53 -9.85 18.89
C LEU A 125 18.55 -9.82 17.36
N ASN A 126 19.71 -9.82 16.73
CA ASN A 126 19.88 -9.64 15.30
C ASN A 126 19.06 -10.63 14.47
N ALA A 127 18.18 -10.10 13.62
CA ALA A 127 17.37 -10.86 12.67
C ALA A 127 18.15 -11.09 11.36
N GLY A 128 19.10 -12.03 11.37
CA GLY A 128 20.00 -12.28 10.24
C GLY A 128 19.31 -12.52 8.90
N ASP A 129 18.14 -13.14 8.91
CA ASP A 129 17.33 -13.38 7.71
C ASP A 129 16.74 -12.09 7.10
N TYR A 130 16.71 -11.00 7.88
CA TYR A 130 16.32 -9.67 7.43
C TYR A 130 17.42 -8.86 6.75
N TYR A 131 18.59 -9.41 6.57
CA TYR A 131 19.75 -8.69 6.00
C TYR A 131 19.44 -7.99 4.67
N HIS A 132 18.67 -8.63 3.78
CA HIS A 132 18.24 -8.03 2.51
C HIS A 132 17.32 -6.82 2.69
N VAL A 133 16.46 -6.81 3.72
CA VAL A 133 15.57 -5.69 4.09
C VAL A 133 16.41 -4.54 4.65
N PHE A 134 17.37 -4.85 5.52
CA PHE A 134 18.28 -3.86 6.09
C PHE A 134 19.09 -3.14 5.02
N ARG A 135 19.54 -3.85 3.99
CA ARG A 135 20.24 -3.24 2.86
C ARG A 135 19.35 -2.38 1.98
N LYS A 136 18.10 -2.79 1.77
CA LYS A 136 17.13 -2.03 0.99
C LYS A 136 16.75 -0.72 1.66
N PHE A 137 16.69 -0.72 3.01
CA PHE A 137 16.29 0.43 3.81
C PHE A 137 17.39 0.78 4.84
N PRO A 138 18.46 1.48 4.42
CA PRO A 138 19.59 1.80 5.31
C PRO A 138 19.22 2.86 6.35
N GLY A 139 19.93 2.83 7.49
CA GLY A 139 19.74 3.72 8.65
C GLY A 139 18.73 3.16 9.66
N ARG A 140 18.87 3.60 10.94
CA ARG A 140 18.04 3.19 12.09
C ARG A 140 17.72 4.42 12.97
N PRO A 141 16.52 4.49 13.61
CA PRO A 141 15.36 3.65 13.36
C PRO A 141 14.76 3.90 11.98
N LYS A 142 14.04 2.92 11.44
CA LYS A 142 13.30 3.10 10.20
C LYS A 142 12.00 2.29 10.23
N ILE A 143 10.87 2.94 10.08
CA ILE A 143 9.58 2.28 9.92
C ILE A 143 9.33 2.02 8.45
N VAL A 144 9.00 0.77 8.13
CA VAL A 144 8.61 0.35 6.78
C VAL A 144 7.18 -0.19 6.82
N LEU A 145 6.30 0.38 6.01
CA LEU A 145 4.93 -0.09 5.84
C LEU A 145 4.83 -1.06 4.67
N ASN A 146 4.27 -2.24 4.94
CA ASN A 146 4.01 -3.28 3.94
C ASN A 146 5.24 -3.63 3.08
N GLY A 147 6.46 -3.59 3.65
CA GLY A 147 7.71 -3.91 2.98
C GLY A 147 8.13 -2.95 1.85
N ALA A 148 7.47 -1.81 1.70
CA ALA A 148 7.67 -0.92 0.57
C ALA A 148 7.83 0.57 0.92
N HIS A 149 7.05 1.08 1.85
CA HIS A 149 6.95 2.52 2.12
C HIS A 149 7.65 2.90 3.41
N VAL A 150 8.70 3.71 3.31
CA VAL A 150 9.39 4.28 4.48
C VAL A 150 8.59 5.46 5.01
N VAL A 151 8.37 5.44 6.33
CA VAL A 151 7.74 6.54 7.07
C VAL A 151 8.57 6.90 8.29
N ALA A 152 8.42 8.11 8.80
CA ALA A 152 9.11 8.53 10.00
C ALA A 152 8.55 7.77 11.22
N PRO A 153 9.42 7.28 12.15
CA PRO A 153 8.97 6.74 13.41
C PRO A 153 8.11 7.76 14.15
N TYR A 154 7.01 7.33 14.75
CA TYR A 154 6.03 8.12 15.49
C TYR A 154 5.24 9.12 14.64
N TYR A 155 5.91 10.01 13.90
CA TYR A 155 5.24 11.07 13.13
C TYR A 155 4.60 10.55 11.84
N GLY A 156 5.11 9.47 11.26
CA GLY A 156 4.64 9.00 9.95
C GLY A 156 4.82 10.07 8.85
N ASN A 157 3.99 9.98 7.82
CA ASN A 157 3.92 10.99 6.76
C ASN A 157 2.75 11.98 6.97
N SER A 158 1.88 11.73 7.96
CA SER A 158 0.64 12.47 8.19
C SER A 158 0.62 13.22 9.52
N GLY A 159 1.72 13.19 10.29
CA GLY A 159 1.84 13.92 11.55
C GLY A 159 1.91 15.43 11.35
N THR A 160 1.31 16.16 12.29
CA THR A 160 1.38 17.62 12.41
C THR A 160 1.84 17.97 13.83
N ASP A 161 2.15 19.23 14.08
CA ASP A 161 2.53 19.69 15.43
C ASP A 161 1.38 19.50 16.44
N GLU A 162 0.11 19.62 15.98
CA GLU A 162 -1.08 19.40 16.81
C GLU A 162 -1.41 17.90 16.97
N GLN A 163 -1.09 17.09 15.97
CA GLN A 163 -1.29 15.64 15.97
C GLN A 163 -0.03 14.92 15.54
N PRO A 164 0.96 14.82 16.42
CA PRO A 164 2.28 14.31 16.03
C PRO A 164 2.29 12.81 15.72
N PHE A 165 1.34 12.02 16.25
CA PHE A 165 1.28 10.58 15.95
C PHE A 165 0.59 10.30 14.60
N GLY A 166 1.21 10.77 13.51
CA GLY A 166 0.70 10.58 12.13
C GLY A 166 0.83 9.15 11.59
N LEU A 167 1.63 8.29 12.23
CA LEU A 167 1.78 6.89 11.83
C LEU A 167 0.46 6.11 11.89
N LEU A 168 -0.46 6.46 12.80
CA LEU A 168 -1.79 5.86 12.84
C LEU A 168 -2.58 6.12 11.55
N ALA A 169 -2.55 7.34 11.02
CA ALA A 169 -3.22 7.69 9.78
C ALA A 169 -2.61 6.94 8.57
N ASP A 170 -1.28 6.76 8.54
CA ASP A 170 -0.61 5.96 7.51
C ASP A 170 -1.04 4.48 7.60
N VAL A 171 -1.16 3.93 8.81
CA VAL A 171 -1.66 2.55 9.04
C VAL A 171 -3.12 2.41 8.61
N GLU A 172 -3.98 3.36 8.96
CA GLU A 172 -5.39 3.37 8.56
C GLU A 172 -5.56 3.40 7.05
N LYS A 173 -4.79 4.23 6.37
CA LYS A 173 -4.76 4.27 4.90
C LYS A 173 -4.27 2.94 4.31
N ALA A 174 -3.21 2.35 4.88
CA ALA A 174 -2.63 1.10 4.40
C ALA A 174 -3.54 -0.11 4.63
N SER A 175 -4.22 -0.19 5.78
CA SER A 175 -5.16 -1.26 6.12
C SER A 175 -6.55 -1.06 5.47
N GLY A 176 -6.92 0.17 5.13
CA GLY A 176 -8.14 0.49 4.40
C GLY A 176 -8.14 0.04 2.94
N ALA A 177 -6.99 -0.36 2.39
CA ALA A 177 -6.90 -0.88 1.04
C ALA A 177 -7.41 -2.33 0.96
N GLN A 178 -8.18 -2.63 -0.07
CA GLN A 178 -8.63 -4.00 -0.34
C GLN A 178 -7.45 -4.88 -0.80
N SER A 179 -7.50 -6.16 -0.44
CA SER A 179 -6.55 -7.18 -0.87
C SER A 179 -7.15 -8.07 -1.95
N ALA A 180 -6.34 -8.35 -2.97
CA ALA A 180 -6.66 -9.35 -3.99
C ALA A 180 -6.58 -10.78 -3.45
N VAL A 181 -5.94 -10.97 -2.30
CA VAL A 181 -5.63 -12.27 -1.70
C VAL A 181 -6.15 -12.31 -0.28
N GLU A 182 -6.88 -13.37 0.04
CA GLU A 182 -7.25 -13.72 1.41
C GLU A 182 -6.32 -14.82 1.90
N LEU A 183 -5.67 -14.59 3.02
CA LEU A 183 -4.77 -15.52 3.68
C LEU A 183 -5.36 -15.95 5.02
N LYS A 184 -5.40 -17.26 5.26
CA LYS A 184 -5.71 -17.84 6.56
C LYS A 184 -4.50 -18.61 7.04
N VAL A 185 -4.09 -18.39 8.28
CA VAL A 185 -2.94 -19.05 8.91
C VAL A 185 -3.37 -19.63 10.24
N GLN A 186 -2.93 -20.85 10.50
CA GLN A 186 -3.06 -21.52 11.78
C GLN A 186 -1.68 -22.03 12.19
N ALA A 187 -1.31 -21.88 13.44
CA ALA A 187 -0.07 -22.38 13.99
C ALA A 187 -0.37 -23.17 15.28
N ALA A 188 0.31 -24.26 15.50
CA ALA A 188 0.21 -25.08 16.70
C ALA A 188 1.57 -25.68 17.03
N TRP A 189 1.83 -25.90 18.32
CA TRP A 189 2.99 -26.69 18.74
C TRP A 189 2.84 -28.14 18.27
N THR A 190 3.95 -28.76 17.88
CA THR A 190 4.01 -30.22 17.69
C THR A 190 3.73 -30.94 19.01
N SER A 191 3.27 -32.19 18.96
CA SER A 191 2.91 -32.94 20.17
C SER A 191 4.07 -33.11 21.16
N ASP A 192 5.30 -33.06 20.68
CA ASP A 192 6.52 -33.13 21.49
C ASP A 192 7.04 -31.73 21.94
N HIS A 193 6.31 -30.67 21.61
CA HIS A 193 6.65 -29.26 21.90
C HIS A 193 8.03 -28.81 21.38
N LYS A 194 8.60 -29.51 20.37
CA LYS A 194 9.91 -29.16 19.80
C LYS A 194 9.84 -28.35 18.50
N GLY A 195 8.65 -28.20 17.95
CA GLY A 195 8.43 -27.49 16.72
C GLY A 195 7.08 -26.80 16.66
N ILE A 196 6.89 -25.98 15.64
CA ILE A 196 5.63 -25.32 15.33
C ILE A 196 5.16 -25.82 13.98
N GLU A 197 3.96 -26.40 13.92
CA GLU A 197 3.29 -26.72 12.66
C GLU A 197 2.50 -25.50 12.20
N VAL A 198 2.76 -25.02 10.98
CA VAL A 198 2.04 -23.91 10.37
C VAL A 198 1.25 -24.42 9.18
N ARG A 199 -0.04 -24.16 9.19
CA ARG A 199 -0.96 -24.43 8.07
C ARG A 199 -1.52 -23.12 7.55
N SER A 200 -1.47 -22.93 6.24
CA SER A 200 -2.06 -21.77 5.60
C SER A 200 -2.89 -22.14 4.38
N SER A 201 -3.90 -21.33 4.10
CA SER A 201 -4.64 -21.35 2.85
C SER A 201 -4.71 -19.97 2.24
N THR A 202 -4.49 -19.90 0.94
CA THR A 202 -4.50 -18.67 0.15
C THR A 202 -5.64 -18.74 -0.85
N THR A 203 -6.51 -17.73 -0.84
CA THR A 203 -7.63 -17.62 -1.78
C THR A 203 -7.50 -16.33 -2.58
N PHE A 204 -7.37 -16.44 -3.89
CA PHE A 204 -7.39 -15.29 -4.79
C PHE A 204 -8.84 -14.85 -5.03
N ARG A 205 -9.09 -13.54 -4.99
CA ARG A 205 -10.42 -12.95 -5.15
C ARG A 205 -10.71 -12.47 -6.57
N TYR A 206 -9.78 -12.70 -7.49
CA TYR A 206 -9.94 -12.59 -8.93
C TYR A 206 -9.10 -13.69 -9.63
N PRO A 207 -9.37 -14.04 -10.89
CA PRO A 207 -8.55 -14.98 -11.64
C PRO A 207 -7.10 -14.46 -11.81
N VAL A 208 -6.12 -15.27 -11.45
CA VAL A 208 -4.69 -14.95 -11.57
C VAL A 208 -4.11 -15.82 -12.68
N SER A 209 -3.65 -15.21 -13.76
CA SER A 209 -3.07 -15.90 -14.90
C SER A 209 -1.57 -16.19 -14.77
N GLU A 210 -0.88 -15.50 -13.86
CA GLU A 210 0.56 -15.59 -13.69
C GLU A 210 0.95 -15.84 -12.24
N ASN A 211 2.07 -16.55 -12.04
CA ASN A 211 2.62 -16.83 -10.71
C ASN A 211 3.40 -15.61 -10.18
N LYS A 212 2.70 -14.53 -9.89
CA LYS A 212 3.27 -13.26 -9.36
C LYS A 212 3.40 -13.23 -7.84
N TYR A 213 2.80 -14.19 -7.14
CA TYR A 213 2.73 -14.18 -5.68
C TYR A 213 3.71 -15.16 -5.07
N ARG A 214 4.23 -14.79 -3.91
CA ARG A 214 5.05 -15.64 -3.04
C ARG A 214 4.47 -15.57 -1.64
N LEU A 215 4.52 -16.67 -0.92
CA LEU A 215 4.17 -16.75 0.48
C LEU A 215 5.47 -16.80 1.29
N ALA A 216 5.57 -15.92 2.27
CA ALA A 216 6.65 -15.91 3.24
C ALA A 216 6.07 -16.03 4.64
N TYR A 217 6.77 -16.69 5.53
CA TYR A 217 6.44 -16.78 6.95
C TYR A 217 7.51 -16.07 7.75
N VAL A 218 7.09 -15.29 8.73
CA VAL A 218 7.97 -14.64 9.70
C VAL A 218 7.61 -15.17 11.07
N LEU A 219 8.57 -15.82 11.71
CA LEU A 219 8.43 -16.25 13.11
C LEU A 219 8.96 -15.12 14.00
N THR A 220 8.15 -14.70 14.96
CA THR A 220 8.51 -13.69 15.94
C THR A 220 8.58 -14.31 17.34
N ALA A 221 9.39 -13.74 18.20
CA ALA A 221 9.43 -14.01 19.64
C ALA A 221 9.02 -12.72 20.39
N ASP A 222 8.25 -12.89 21.47
CA ASP A 222 7.89 -11.83 22.41
C ASP A 222 8.91 -11.75 23.56
#